data_ffa405a7ff1064396fc3bed1385a052b
#
_entry.id   ffa405a7ff1064396fc3bed1385a052b
#
_cell.length_a   1.000
_cell.length_b   1.000
_cell.length_c   1.000
_cell.angle_alpha   90.00
_cell.angle_beta   90.00
_cell.angle_gamma   90.00
#
_symmetry.space_group_name_H-M   'P 1'
#
loop_
_entity.id
_entity.type
_entity.pdbx_description
1 polymer ?
#
loop_
_entity_poly.entity_id
_entity_poly.type
_entity_poly.pdbx_seq_one_letter_code
_entity_poly.pdbx_strand_id
1 'polypeptide(L)'
;MQSVQALSSGRLVLGIGSGSTRDDFELLGYDYDHRFRTFKNSIEIMHKVWNAEPVNGGTLSIWPGCKGGPPILIGAWRSPRWITYAAKETQGWTPSGRYSSLDDLEHGMAIYREAGGTNAVLANVAIDLSERPQSAELAKVAHFSLICSPDEARRRLQRLKDMGFDEVLIGSHYGELEDVERVREFVQ
;
A
#
# COMPACT_ATOMS: atom_id res chain seq x y z
N MET A 1 -6.41 7.29 14.99
CA MET A 1 -7.20 6.70 13.90
C MET A 1 -8.62 7.26 13.84
N GLN A 2 -9.48 7.12 14.87
CA GLN A 2 -10.86 7.63 14.87
C GLN A 2 -10.93 9.14 14.53
N SER A 3 -10.01 9.95 15.06
CA SER A 3 -9.96 11.40 14.74
C SER A 3 -9.77 11.66 13.25
N VAL A 4 -8.85 10.93 12.59
CA VAL A 4 -8.60 11.08 11.15
C VAL A 4 -9.79 10.59 10.33
N GLN A 5 -10.40 9.47 10.73
CA GLN A 5 -11.59 8.93 10.08
C GLN A 5 -12.76 9.92 10.15
N ALA A 6 -13.00 10.50 11.32
CA ALA A 6 -14.05 11.51 11.52
C ALA A 6 -13.78 12.79 10.72
N LEU A 7 -12.56 13.35 10.80
CA LEU A 7 -12.17 14.57 10.09
C LEU A 7 -12.19 14.39 8.57
N SER A 8 -11.87 13.20 8.07
CA SER A 8 -11.94 12.88 6.65
C SER A 8 -13.34 12.52 6.15
N SER A 9 -14.36 12.52 7.04
CA SER A 9 -15.72 12.06 6.70
C SER A 9 -15.75 10.67 6.08
N GLY A 10 -14.96 9.73 6.66
CA GLY A 10 -14.92 8.34 6.24
C GLY A 10 -14.01 8.04 5.03
N ARG A 11 -13.20 9.00 4.56
CA ARG A 11 -12.31 8.82 3.40
C ARG A 11 -10.96 8.20 3.72
N LEU A 12 -10.69 7.89 5.00
CA LEU A 12 -9.43 7.24 5.40
C LEU A 12 -9.40 5.81 4.86
N VAL A 13 -8.29 5.46 4.21
CA VAL A 13 -7.90 4.08 3.88
C VAL A 13 -6.57 3.81 4.56
N LEU A 14 -6.44 2.66 5.21
CA LEU A 14 -5.29 2.33 6.02
C LEU A 14 -4.41 1.27 5.33
N GLY A 15 -3.30 1.70 4.74
CA GLY A 15 -2.25 0.79 4.26
C GLY A 15 -1.34 0.36 5.41
N ILE A 16 -1.22 -0.94 5.66
CA ILE A 16 -0.39 -1.48 6.74
C ILE A 16 0.47 -2.66 6.29
N GLY A 17 1.61 -2.83 6.93
CA GLY A 17 2.55 -3.93 6.70
C GLY A 17 3.20 -4.40 7.99
N SER A 18 3.82 -5.58 7.94
CA SER A 18 4.47 -6.20 9.10
C SER A 18 5.81 -5.57 9.48
N GLY A 19 6.31 -4.62 8.70
CA GLY A 19 7.67 -4.10 8.84
C GLY A 19 8.73 -5.04 8.24
N SER A 20 9.83 -4.45 7.76
CA SER A 20 10.91 -5.19 7.06
C SER A 20 12.31 -4.92 7.61
N THR A 21 12.51 -3.85 8.38
CA THR A 21 13.81 -3.41 8.88
C THR A 21 14.02 -3.93 10.29
N ARG A 22 14.96 -4.86 10.48
CA ARG A 22 15.26 -5.45 11.80
C ARG A 22 15.68 -4.38 12.81
N ASP A 23 16.55 -3.46 12.39
CA ASP A 23 17.10 -2.41 13.25
C ASP A 23 16.00 -1.53 13.86
N ASP A 24 14.90 -1.25 13.10
CA ASP A 24 13.75 -0.49 13.61
C ASP A 24 13.05 -1.24 14.76
N PHE A 25 12.92 -2.57 14.64
CA PHE A 25 12.32 -3.39 15.69
C PHE A 25 13.19 -3.42 16.94
N GLU A 26 14.50 -3.60 16.77
CA GLU A 26 15.47 -3.62 17.87
C GLU A 26 15.51 -2.27 18.59
N LEU A 27 15.55 -1.17 17.85
CA LEU A 27 15.52 0.18 18.40
C LEU A 27 14.24 0.45 19.24
N LEU A 28 13.10 -0.07 18.80
CA LEU A 28 11.81 0.11 19.47
C LEU A 28 11.53 -0.97 20.52
N GLY A 29 12.44 -1.94 20.73
CA GLY A 29 12.30 -3.01 21.70
C GLY A 29 11.27 -4.08 21.32
N TYR A 30 11.00 -4.26 20.02
CA TYR A 30 10.09 -5.28 19.51
C TYR A 30 10.84 -6.46 18.88
N ASP A 31 10.21 -7.63 18.92
CA ASP A 31 10.75 -8.86 18.34
C ASP A 31 10.46 -8.93 16.82
N TYR A 32 11.50 -8.76 16.03
CA TYR A 32 11.44 -8.86 14.57
C TYR A 32 11.02 -10.25 14.07
N ASP A 33 11.49 -11.31 14.71
CA ASP A 33 11.23 -12.68 14.24
C ASP A 33 9.78 -13.10 14.43
N HIS A 34 9.10 -12.50 15.40
CA HIS A 34 7.68 -12.67 15.65
C HIS A 34 6.77 -11.62 14.96
N ARG A 35 7.33 -10.72 14.12
CA ARG A 35 6.58 -9.59 13.53
C ARG A 35 5.31 -10.00 12.77
N PHE A 36 5.32 -11.12 12.06
CA PHE A 36 4.14 -11.57 11.32
C PHE A 36 2.99 -12.02 12.24
N ARG A 37 3.32 -12.69 13.36
CA ARG A 37 2.33 -13.06 14.37
C ARG A 37 1.78 -11.82 15.05
N THR A 38 2.67 -10.91 15.44
CA THR A 38 2.30 -9.62 16.06
C THR A 38 1.42 -8.81 15.13
N PHE A 39 1.77 -8.73 13.85
CA PHE A 39 1.00 -8.01 12.83
C PHE A 39 -0.42 -8.56 12.70
N LYS A 40 -0.59 -9.88 12.57
CA LYS A 40 -1.91 -10.52 12.52
C LYS A 40 -2.74 -10.21 13.76
N ASN A 41 -2.16 -10.40 14.95
CA ASN A 41 -2.83 -10.11 16.23
C ASN A 41 -3.23 -8.62 16.32
N SER A 42 -2.39 -7.71 15.82
CA SER A 42 -2.69 -6.28 15.81
C SER A 42 -3.90 -5.95 14.94
N ILE A 43 -4.06 -6.59 13.78
CA ILE A 43 -5.24 -6.43 12.92
C ILE A 43 -6.51 -6.91 13.65
N GLU A 44 -6.45 -8.07 14.29
CA GLU A 44 -7.57 -8.62 15.07
C GLU A 44 -7.95 -7.67 16.23
N ILE A 45 -6.95 -7.11 16.93
CA ILE A 45 -7.18 -6.12 18.00
C ILE A 45 -7.80 -4.84 17.44
N MET A 46 -7.32 -4.32 16.31
CA MET A 46 -7.90 -3.15 15.68
C MET A 46 -9.38 -3.35 15.34
N HIS A 47 -9.74 -4.48 14.75
CA HIS A 47 -11.15 -4.80 14.45
C HIS A 47 -12.01 -4.85 15.72
N LYS A 48 -11.53 -5.51 16.78
CA LYS A 48 -12.24 -5.54 18.08
C LYS A 48 -12.45 -4.13 18.63
N VAL A 49 -11.40 -3.33 18.67
CA VAL A 49 -11.46 -1.94 19.16
C VAL A 49 -12.46 -1.12 18.34
N TRP A 50 -12.46 -1.23 17.02
CA TRP A 50 -13.36 -0.48 16.15
C TRP A 50 -14.83 -0.96 16.22
N ASN A 51 -15.07 -2.15 16.75
CA ASN A 51 -16.40 -2.69 17.00
C ASN A 51 -16.87 -2.52 18.44
N ALA A 52 -16.13 -1.79 19.28
CA ALA A 52 -16.39 -1.64 20.74
C ALA A 52 -16.40 -2.98 21.47
N GLU A 53 -15.62 -3.94 21.01
CA GLU A 53 -15.41 -5.19 21.72
C GLU A 53 -14.34 -5.03 22.82
N PRO A 54 -14.43 -5.77 23.92
CA PRO A 54 -13.44 -5.69 24.99
C PRO A 54 -12.05 -6.15 24.55
N VAL A 55 -11.03 -5.36 24.90
CA VAL A 55 -9.62 -5.70 24.70
C VAL A 55 -8.87 -5.42 26.02
N ASN A 56 -8.14 -6.40 26.54
CA ASN A 56 -7.39 -6.30 27.78
C ASN A 56 -8.21 -5.77 28.98
N GLY A 57 -9.49 -6.20 29.07
CA GLY A 57 -10.39 -5.81 30.16
C GLY A 57 -11.03 -4.42 30.02
N GLY A 58 -10.80 -3.72 28.91
CA GLY A 58 -11.40 -2.41 28.64
C GLY A 58 -12.10 -2.36 27.28
N THR A 59 -13.00 -1.39 27.13
CA THR A 59 -13.71 -1.10 25.87
C THR A 59 -13.51 0.37 25.52
N LEU A 60 -13.12 0.66 24.28
CA LEU A 60 -13.00 2.01 23.79
C LEU A 60 -14.32 2.52 23.19
N SER A 61 -14.64 3.78 23.49
CA SER A 61 -15.79 4.45 22.88
C SER A 61 -15.56 4.66 21.38
N ILE A 62 -16.57 4.39 20.58
CA ILE A 62 -16.55 4.60 19.13
C ILE A 62 -17.10 5.98 18.80
N TRP A 63 -16.37 6.75 18.05
CA TRP A 63 -16.83 8.05 17.57
C TRP A 63 -17.89 7.88 16.48
N PRO A 64 -18.83 8.83 16.34
CA PRO A 64 -19.81 8.79 15.26
C PRO A 64 -19.14 8.62 13.89
N GLY A 65 -19.65 7.69 13.09
CA GLY A 65 -19.10 7.36 11.77
C GLY A 65 -17.79 6.55 11.76
N CYS A 66 -17.28 6.11 12.94
CA CYS A 66 -16.03 5.35 13.03
C CYS A 66 -16.20 3.86 13.33
N LYS A 67 -17.43 3.36 13.47
CA LYS A 67 -17.70 1.95 13.74
C LYS A 67 -17.18 1.08 12.59
N GLY A 68 -16.51 -0.01 12.92
CA GLY A 68 -15.89 -0.93 11.95
C GLY A 68 -14.49 -0.48 11.49
N GLY A 69 -14.11 0.77 11.73
CA GLY A 69 -12.83 1.34 11.31
C GLY A 69 -12.75 1.68 9.82
N PRO A 70 -11.59 2.17 9.36
CA PRO A 70 -11.33 2.39 7.94
C PRO A 70 -11.04 1.08 7.20
N PRO A 71 -11.22 1.03 5.88
CA PRO A 71 -10.73 -0.07 5.06
C PRO A 71 -9.22 -0.29 5.27
N ILE A 72 -8.82 -1.57 5.37
CA ILE A 72 -7.42 -1.97 5.51
C ILE A 72 -6.91 -2.52 4.18
N LEU A 73 -5.75 -2.02 3.72
CA LEU A 73 -4.96 -2.60 2.64
C LEU A 73 -3.68 -3.21 3.21
N ILE A 74 -3.40 -4.46 2.87
CA ILE A 74 -2.19 -5.16 3.34
C ILE A 74 -1.03 -4.94 2.38
N GLY A 75 0.07 -4.42 2.90
CA GLY A 75 1.34 -4.35 2.21
C GLY A 75 2.03 -5.72 2.15
N ALA A 76 1.98 -6.36 0.99
CA ALA A 76 2.67 -7.62 0.75
C ALA A 76 3.31 -7.60 -0.65
N TRP A 77 4.60 -7.93 -0.74
CA TRP A 77 5.32 -7.82 -2.02
C TRP A 77 5.30 -9.12 -2.82
N ARG A 78 5.77 -10.23 -2.24
CA ARG A 78 5.97 -11.53 -2.91
C ARG A 78 5.52 -12.72 -2.08
N SER A 79 4.82 -12.50 -0.97
CA SER A 79 4.37 -13.58 -0.09
C SER A 79 2.97 -14.06 -0.48
N PRO A 80 2.81 -15.24 -1.11
CA PRO A 80 1.49 -15.77 -1.47
C PRO A 80 0.54 -15.83 -0.26
N ARG A 81 1.06 -16.21 0.90
CA ARG A 81 0.29 -16.27 2.15
C ARG A 81 -0.33 -14.91 2.52
N TRP A 82 0.46 -13.82 2.44
CA TRP A 82 -0.01 -12.50 2.81
C TRP A 82 -0.87 -11.85 1.73
N ILE A 83 -0.62 -12.16 0.47
CA ILE A 83 -1.48 -11.75 -0.64
C ILE A 83 -2.85 -12.41 -0.53
N THR A 84 -2.89 -13.73 -0.25
CA THR A 84 -4.14 -14.46 0.03
C THR A 84 -4.86 -13.94 1.27
N TYR A 85 -4.10 -13.60 2.33
CA TYR A 85 -4.67 -13.00 3.54
C TYR A 85 -5.32 -11.64 3.23
N ALA A 86 -4.66 -10.79 2.44
CA ALA A 86 -5.21 -9.52 2.01
C ALA A 86 -6.55 -9.68 1.27
N ALA A 87 -6.63 -10.68 0.37
CA ALA A 87 -7.84 -10.95 -0.40
C ALA A 87 -9.03 -11.44 0.46
N LYS A 88 -8.76 -12.20 1.52
CA LYS A 88 -9.80 -12.88 2.31
C LYS A 88 -10.20 -12.13 3.57
N GLU A 89 -9.28 -11.43 4.20
CA GLU A 89 -9.45 -10.93 5.57
C GLU A 89 -9.47 -9.40 5.64
N THR A 90 -9.17 -8.71 4.54
CA THR A 90 -9.12 -7.24 4.51
C THR A 90 -9.75 -6.67 3.23
N GLN A 91 -9.78 -5.35 3.11
CA GLN A 91 -10.44 -4.68 1.98
C GLN A 91 -9.53 -4.52 0.77
N GLY A 92 -8.25 -4.89 0.87
CA GLY A 92 -7.40 -4.79 -0.31
C GLY A 92 -5.94 -5.19 -0.10
N TRP A 93 -5.24 -5.21 -1.22
CA TRP A 93 -3.82 -5.50 -1.32
C TRP A 93 -3.07 -4.27 -1.85
N THR A 94 -1.94 -3.93 -1.20
CA THR A 94 -1.08 -2.83 -1.65
C THR A 94 0.39 -3.26 -1.77
N PRO A 95 0.81 -3.78 -2.94
CA PRO A 95 2.22 -4.02 -3.22
C PRO A 95 2.98 -2.70 -3.39
N SER A 96 4.30 -2.79 -3.44
CA SER A 96 5.18 -1.64 -3.57
C SER A 96 6.00 -1.73 -4.86
N GLY A 97 5.92 -0.72 -5.72
CA GLY A 97 6.74 -0.61 -6.93
C GLY A 97 8.25 -0.59 -6.62
N ARG A 98 8.64 -0.10 -5.45
CA ARG A 98 10.04 -0.12 -5.01
C ARG A 98 10.59 -1.55 -4.85
N TYR A 99 9.75 -2.51 -4.43
CA TYR A 99 10.17 -3.87 -4.04
C TYR A 99 9.60 -4.99 -4.90
N SER A 100 8.77 -4.67 -5.90
CA SER A 100 8.13 -5.64 -6.79
C SER A 100 8.41 -5.30 -8.24
N SER A 101 8.93 -6.26 -8.99
CA SER A 101 9.06 -6.19 -10.45
C SER A 101 7.68 -6.35 -11.11
N LEU A 102 7.60 -6.10 -12.42
CA LEU A 102 6.35 -6.37 -13.17
C LEU A 102 5.92 -7.84 -13.06
N ASP A 103 6.86 -8.77 -13.09
CA ASP A 103 6.56 -10.21 -12.97
C ASP A 103 6.07 -10.56 -11.55
N ASP A 104 6.65 -9.94 -10.49
CA ASP A 104 6.14 -10.08 -9.12
C ASP A 104 4.72 -9.55 -8.97
N LEU A 105 4.42 -8.41 -9.63
CA LEU A 105 3.10 -7.77 -9.60
C LEU A 105 2.06 -8.64 -10.33
N GLU A 106 2.40 -9.16 -11.50
CA GLU A 106 1.54 -10.05 -12.30
C GLU A 106 1.23 -11.36 -11.56
N HIS A 107 2.28 -11.99 -11.01
CA HIS A 107 2.10 -13.21 -10.20
C HIS A 107 1.29 -12.94 -8.93
N GLY A 108 1.57 -11.86 -8.23
CA GLY A 108 0.83 -11.45 -7.03
C GLY A 108 -0.63 -11.15 -7.33
N MET A 109 -0.92 -10.49 -8.46
CA MET A 109 -2.30 -10.20 -8.88
C MET A 109 -3.07 -11.48 -9.20
N ALA A 110 -2.45 -12.45 -9.86
CA ALA A 110 -3.09 -13.75 -10.12
C ALA A 110 -3.49 -14.43 -8.81
N ILE A 111 -2.59 -14.51 -7.82
CA ILE A 111 -2.90 -15.07 -6.49
C ILE A 111 -4.02 -14.27 -5.79
N TYR A 112 -3.96 -12.93 -5.87
CA TYR A 112 -4.92 -12.06 -5.21
C TYR A 112 -6.34 -12.24 -5.77
N ARG A 113 -6.48 -12.26 -7.10
CA ARG A 113 -7.78 -12.42 -7.78
C ARG A 113 -8.33 -13.86 -7.62
N GLU A 114 -7.48 -14.88 -7.70
CA GLU A 114 -7.87 -16.28 -7.42
C GLU A 114 -8.40 -16.44 -5.99
N ALA A 115 -7.83 -15.73 -5.03
CA ALA A 115 -8.31 -15.74 -3.65
C ALA A 115 -9.58 -14.89 -3.41
N GLY A 116 -10.14 -14.23 -4.44
CA GLY A 116 -11.35 -13.41 -4.37
C GLY A 116 -11.12 -11.93 -4.05
N GLY A 117 -9.88 -11.46 -4.13
CA GLY A 117 -9.54 -10.05 -3.89
C GLY A 117 -10.12 -9.11 -4.95
N THR A 118 -10.59 -7.95 -4.55
CA THR A 118 -11.32 -6.99 -5.42
C THR A 118 -10.70 -5.60 -5.50
N ASN A 119 -9.81 -5.22 -4.59
CA ASN A 119 -9.22 -3.88 -4.55
C ASN A 119 -7.70 -3.97 -4.42
N ALA A 120 -6.98 -3.61 -5.47
CA ALA A 120 -5.52 -3.65 -5.53
C ALA A 120 -4.94 -2.26 -5.85
N VAL A 121 -4.14 -1.73 -4.94
CA VAL A 121 -3.54 -0.39 -5.03
C VAL A 121 -2.02 -0.50 -5.06
N LEU A 122 -1.38 -0.22 -6.19
CA LEU A 122 0.08 -0.22 -6.27
C LEU A 122 0.64 1.06 -5.64
N ALA A 123 1.44 0.91 -4.59
CA ALA A 123 2.06 2.04 -3.89
C ALA A 123 3.55 2.21 -4.23
N ASN A 124 4.13 3.35 -3.81
CA ASN A 124 5.55 3.68 -3.95
C ASN A 124 6.07 3.59 -5.40
N VAL A 125 5.31 4.13 -6.35
CA VAL A 125 5.74 4.27 -7.74
C VAL A 125 6.34 5.65 -7.93
N ALA A 126 7.65 5.71 -8.11
CA ALA A 126 8.33 6.97 -8.43
C ALA A 126 8.15 7.34 -9.89
N ILE A 127 7.94 8.63 -10.17
CA ILE A 127 7.82 9.17 -11.53
C ILE A 127 8.82 10.31 -11.76
N ASP A 128 9.43 10.31 -12.94
CA ASP A 128 10.21 11.42 -13.48
C ASP A 128 10.21 11.28 -15.01
N LEU A 129 9.51 12.17 -15.69
CA LEU A 129 9.32 12.15 -17.15
C LEU A 129 10.24 13.17 -17.85
N SER A 130 11.23 13.72 -17.16
CA SER A 130 12.19 14.66 -17.76
C SER A 130 13.13 13.95 -18.72
N GLU A 131 13.69 14.72 -19.68
CA GLU A 131 14.69 14.19 -20.64
C GLU A 131 15.97 13.70 -19.95
N ARG A 132 16.29 14.28 -18.79
CA ARG A 132 17.43 13.90 -17.94
C ARG A 132 16.93 13.68 -16.51
N PRO A 133 16.40 12.50 -16.22
CA PRO A 133 15.82 12.23 -14.91
C PRO A 133 16.81 12.50 -13.77
N GLN A 134 16.48 13.44 -12.90
CA GLN A 134 17.26 13.65 -11.67
C GLN A 134 17.11 12.46 -10.72
N SER A 135 16.02 11.71 -10.86
CA SER A 135 15.73 10.50 -10.11
C SER A 135 16.38 9.23 -10.67
N ALA A 136 17.35 9.36 -11.60
CA ALA A 136 17.98 8.20 -12.26
C ALA A 136 18.59 7.18 -11.27
N GLU A 137 19.11 7.64 -10.14
CA GLU A 137 19.64 6.73 -9.10
C GLU A 137 18.51 5.93 -8.41
N LEU A 138 17.35 6.53 -8.23
CA LEU A 138 16.18 5.84 -7.70
C LEU A 138 15.68 4.75 -8.66
N ALA A 139 15.75 5.01 -9.97
CA ALA A 139 15.38 4.00 -10.99
C ALA A 139 16.25 2.73 -10.92
N LYS A 140 17.49 2.84 -10.43
CA LYS A 140 18.41 1.69 -10.30
C LYS A 140 18.05 0.78 -9.11
N VAL A 141 17.37 1.31 -8.09
CA VAL A 141 17.04 0.58 -6.87
C VAL A 141 15.56 0.23 -6.76
N ALA A 142 14.70 0.89 -7.52
CA ALA A 142 13.28 0.55 -7.59
C ALA A 142 13.08 -0.58 -8.62
N HIS A 143 12.37 -1.63 -8.24
CA HIS A 143 12.06 -2.74 -9.14
C HIS A 143 11.05 -2.34 -10.21
N PHE A 144 10.15 -1.42 -9.90
CA PHE A 144 9.21 -0.79 -10.83
C PHE A 144 9.14 0.71 -10.58
N SER A 145 9.22 1.51 -11.64
CA SER A 145 9.08 2.97 -11.60
C SER A 145 8.57 3.52 -12.93
N LEU A 146 8.18 4.80 -12.94
CA LEU A 146 7.85 5.59 -14.13
C LEU A 146 8.95 6.64 -14.40
N ILE A 147 10.19 6.35 -14.04
CA ILE A 147 11.38 7.16 -14.34
C ILE A 147 11.87 6.75 -15.73
N CYS A 148 11.23 7.28 -16.76
CA CYS A 148 11.46 6.91 -18.16
C CYS A 148 10.78 7.93 -19.10
N SER A 149 10.87 7.70 -20.42
CA SER A 149 10.14 8.53 -21.37
C SER A 149 8.62 8.48 -21.17
N PRO A 150 7.86 9.54 -21.54
CA PRO A 150 6.40 9.54 -21.41
C PRO A 150 5.71 8.35 -22.10
N ASP A 151 6.18 7.95 -23.26
CA ASP A 151 5.59 6.82 -23.99
C ASP A 151 5.82 5.48 -23.28
N GLU A 152 6.98 5.28 -22.70
CA GLU A 152 7.27 4.10 -21.90
C GLU A 152 6.44 4.11 -20.62
N ALA A 153 6.29 5.25 -19.97
CA ALA A 153 5.45 5.38 -18.76
C ALA A 153 3.99 5.03 -19.08
N ARG A 154 3.44 5.48 -20.23
CA ARG A 154 2.09 5.10 -20.67
C ARG A 154 1.96 3.58 -20.88
N ARG A 155 2.95 2.95 -21.53
CA ARG A 155 2.96 1.48 -21.70
C ARG A 155 2.97 0.75 -20.36
N ARG A 156 3.76 1.21 -19.39
CA ARG A 156 3.82 0.61 -18.07
C ARG A 156 2.51 0.78 -17.28
N LEU A 157 1.90 1.96 -17.33
CA LEU A 157 0.59 2.18 -16.71
C LEU A 157 -0.51 1.35 -17.35
N GLN A 158 -0.51 1.24 -18.69
CA GLN A 158 -1.46 0.39 -19.39
C GLN A 158 -1.30 -1.07 -18.97
N ARG A 159 -0.06 -1.57 -18.85
CA ARG A 159 0.19 -2.93 -18.38
C ARG A 159 -0.33 -3.17 -16.95
N LEU A 160 -0.19 -2.21 -16.03
CA LEU A 160 -0.78 -2.30 -14.68
C LEU A 160 -2.30 -2.37 -14.74
N LYS A 161 -2.92 -1.56 -15.59
CA LYS A 161 -4.37 -1.58 -15.81
C LYS A 161 -4.82 -2.94 -16.36
N ASP A 162 -4.11 -3.49 -17.34
CA ASP A 162 -4.40 -4.79 -17.94
C ASP A 162 -4.23 -5.95 -16.93
N MET A 163 -3.30 -5.82 -15.97
CA MET A 163 -3.15 -6.72 -14.83
C MET A 163 -4.33 -6.64 -13.85
N GLY A 164 -5.12 -5.55 -13.88
CA GLY A 164 -6.27 -5.35 -13.00
C GLY A 164 -5.98 -4.57 -11.72
N PHE A 165 -4.95 -3.71 -11.68
CA PHE A 165 -4.78 -2.73 -10.61
C PHE A 165 -5.87 -1.66 -10.70
N ASP A 166 -6.48 -1.36 -9.56
CA ASP A 166 -7.56 -0.37 -9.44
C ASP A 166 -7.00 1.04 -9.31
N GLU A 167 -5.88 1.19 -8.60
CA GLU A 167 -5.21 2.47 -8.36
C GLU A 167 -3.68 2.32 -8.37
N VAL A 168 -2.99 3.42 -8.72
CA VAL A 168 -1.53 3.54 -8.63
C VAL A 168 -1.18 4.83 -7.89
N LEU A 169 -0.49 4.72 -6.75
CA LEU A 169 -0.02 5.86 -5.98
C LEU A 169 1.37 6.27 -6.50
N ILE A 170 1.38 7.34 -7.26
CA ILE A 170 2.56 7.89 -7.91
C ILE A 170 3.11 9.04 -7.06
N GLY A 171 4.42 9.02 -6.79
CA GLY A 171 5.12 10.07 -6.08
C GLY A 171 6.21 10.71 -6.93
N SER A 172 6.18 12.06 -7.05
CA SER A 172 7.32 12.84 -7.54
C SER A 172 8.42 12.86 -6.48
N HIS A 173 9.66 12.65 -6.89
CA HIS A 173 10.78 12.62 -5.95
C HIS A 173 11.15 14.01 -5.44
N TYR A 174 10.92 15.05 -6.22
CA TYR A 174 11.38 16.41 -5.92
C TYR A 174 10.32 17.31 -5.29
N GLY A 175 9.06 16.92 -5.33
CA GLY A 175 7.96 17.64 -4.64
C GLY A 175 7.68 19.04 -5.20
N GLU A 176 8.24 19.40 -6.36
CA GLU A 176 7.97 20.67 -7.01
C GLU A 176 6.57 20.68 -7.61
N LEU A 177 5.88 21.80 -7.51
CA LEU A 177 4.52 21.95 -8.00
C LEU A 177 4.42 21.66 -9.52
N GLU A 178 5.42 22.10 -10.27
CA GLU A 178 5.53 21.88 -11.72
C GLU A 178 5.59 20.39 -12.09
N ASP A 179 6.21 19.56 -11.26
CA ASP A 179 6.25 18.11 -11.48
C ASP A 179 4.87 17.49 -11.26
N VAL A 180 4.13 17.97 -10.27
CA VAL A 180 2.76 17.51 -10.00
C VAL A 180 1.83 17.90 -11.15
N GLU A 181 1.95 19.11 -11.68
CA GLU A 181 1.19 19.58 -12.84
C GLU A 181 1.51 18.74 -14.09
N ARG A 182 2.78 18.49 -14.37
CA ARG A 182 3.23 17.65 -15.49
C ARG A 182 2.71 16.21 -15.39
N VAL A 183 2.73 15.63 -14.18
CA VAL A 183 2.15 14.30 -13.93
C VAL A 183 0.64 14.32 -14.15
N ARG A 184 -0.06 15.36 -13.69
CA ARG A 184 -1.49 15.52 -13.89
C ARG A 184 -1.86 15.56 -15.38
N GLU A 185 -1.14 16.34 -16.19
CA GLU A 185 -1.34 16.39 -17.64
C GLU A 185 -1.04 15.06 -18.32
N PHE A 186 -0.08 14.32 -17.79
CA PHE A 186 0.31 13.00 -18.32
C PHE A 186 -0.75 11.91 -18.10
N VAL A 187 -1.49 11.96 -16.98
CA VAL A 187 -2.49 10.92 -16.62
C VAL A 187 -3.92 11.25 -17.05
N GLN A 188 -4.18 12.44 -17.59
CA GLN A 188 -5.44 12.82 -18.24
C GLN A 188 -5.52 12.30 -19.67
#